data_20c8da7f74c3c8a522999c34bf00f838
#
_entry.id   20c8da7f74c3c8a522999c34bf00f838
#
_cell.length_a   1.000
_cell.length_b   1.000
_cell.length_c   1.000
_cell.angle_alpha   90.00
_cell.angle_beta   90.00
_cell.angle_gamma   90.00
#
_symmetry.space_group_name_H-M   'P 1'
#
loop_
_entity.id
_entity.type
_entity.pdbx_description
1 polymer ?
#
loop_
_entity_poly.entity_id
_entity_poly.type
_entity_poly.pdbx_seq_one_letter_code
_entity_poly.pdbx_strand_id
1 'polypeptide(L)'
;TVRSSEKAFSANNIDITEAAYRILRLPTVAAKNFLITIGDRSVGGMTHRDQMVGKYQTPVADCAVTMMGFNTYRGEAMSMGEKPTVALFDAPASGRMCVGEAITNIAAVNIGDIGNIKLSANWMAACGNEGEDEKLYRTVEAVSKACQALDLSIPVGKDSLSMKTVWQDGEEKKSVVSPLSLIISAFAPVKD
;
A
#
# COMPACT_ATOMS: atom_id res chain seq x y z
N THR A 1 -21.64 -16.44 -8.63
CA THR A 1 -21.09 -15.09 -8.35
C THR A 1 -22.26 -14.22 -7.89
N VAL A 2 -22.32 -13.89 -6.62
CA VAL A 2 -23.33 -12.98 -6.07
C VAL A 2 -22.91 -11.57 -6.46
N ARG A 3 -23.64 -10.93 -7.37
CA ARG A 3 -23.44 -9.52 -7.69
C ARG A 3 -24.10 -8.68 -6.62
N SER A 4 -23.31 -8.01 -5.77
CA SER A 4 -23.86 -6.96 -4.92
C SER A 4 -23.91 -5.65 -5.71
N SER A 5 -25.05 -4.95 -5.66
CA SER A 5 -25.10 -3.57 -6.17
C SER A 5 -24.46 -2.67 -5.13
N GLU A 6 -23.18 -2.32 -5.31
CA GLU A 6 -22.55 -1.30 -4.49
C GLU A 6 -23.30 0.04 -4.69
N LYS A 7 -23.73 0.64 -3.57
CA LYS A 7 -24.27 2.00 -3.62
C LYS A 7 -23.13 2.96 -3.94
N ALA A 8 -23.31 3.78 -4.95
CA ALA A 8 -22.35 4.81 -5.30
C ALA A 8 -22.08 5.73 -4.09
N PHE A 9 -20.83 5.93 -3.74
CA PHE A 9 -20.42 6.88 -2.71
C PHE A 9 -20.70 8.31 -3.18
N SER A 10 -21.29 9.13 -2.30
CA SER A 10 -21.56 10.55 -2.56
C SER A 10 -20.84 11.41 -1.54
N ALA A 11 -20.05 12.36 -2.02
CA ALA A 11 -19.31 13.33 -1.22
C ALA A 11 -20.02 14.70 -1.10
N ASN A 12 -21.24 14.84 -1.59
CA ASN A 12 -21.92 16.13 -1.77
C ASN A 12 -22.11 16.95 -0.50
N ASN A 13 -22.05 16.35 0.69
CA ASN A 13 -22.26 17.04 1.97
C ASN A 13 -21.04 16.87 2.92
N ILE A 14 -19.86 16.64 2.39
CA ILE A 14 -18.64 16.46 3.18
C ILE A 14 -17.89 17.78 3.24
N ASP A 15 -17.65 18.30 4.45
CA ASP A 15 -16.65 19.33 4.69
C ASP A 15 -15.26 18.73 4.54
N ILE A 16 -14.53 19.16 3.51
CA ILE A 16 -13.21 18.62 3.17
C ILE A 16 -12.20 18.88 4.28
N THR A 17 -12.27 20.03 4.95
CA THR A 17 -11.34 20.41 6.02
C THR A 17 -11.56 19.50 7.24
N GLU A 18 -12.82 19.31 7.64
CA GLU A 18 -13.15 18.40 8.73
C GLU A 18 -12.76 16.95 8.40
N ALA A 19 -13.04 16.51 7.18
CA ALA A 19 -12.66 15.18 6.70
C ALA A 19 -11.13 14.96 6.74
N ALA A 20 -10.34 15.96 6.32
CA ALA A 20 -8.88 15.90 6.39
C ALA A 20 -8.38 15.75 7.83
N TYR A 21 -8.90 16.54 8.77
CA TYR A 21 -8.53 16.40 10.18
C TYR A 21 -8.94 15.07 10.80
N ARG A 22 -10.08 14.50 10.39
CA ARG A 22 -10.51 13.16 10.83
C ARG A 22 -9.56 12.10 10.30
N ILE A 23 -9.19 12.16 9.01
CA ILE A 23 -8.26 11.21 8.37
C ILE A 23 -6.89 11.26 9.06
N LEU A 24 -6.34 12.44 9.33
CA LEU A 24 -5.06 12.59 10.03
C LEU A 24 -5.05 11.99 11.44
N ARG A 25 -6.20 11.79 12.05
CA ARG A 25 -6.35 11.17 13.38
C ARG A 25 -6.59 9.66 13.34
N LEU A 26 -6.81 9.08 12.15
CA LEU A 26 -6.98 7.63 12.03
C LEU A 26 -5.69 6.92 12.45
N PRO A 27 -5.77 5.82 13.23
CA PRO A 27 -4.58 5.08 13.65
C PRO A 27 -3.68 4.62 12.50
N THR A 28 -4.27 4.31 11.34
CA THR A 28 -3.54 3.93 10.12
C THR A 28 -2.80 5.08 9.44
N VAL A 29 -3.21 6.34 9.71
CA VAL A 29 -2.64 7.54 9.07
C VAL A 29 -1.81 8.36 10.05
N ALA A 30 -2.20 8.38 11.34
CA ALA A 30 -1.54 9.14 12.38
C ALA A 30 -0.04 8.79 12.52
N ALA A 31 0.75 9.74 13.01
CA ALA A 31 2.19 9.58 13.20
C ALA A 31 2.53 8.36 14.06
N LYS A 32 3.46 7.52 13.57
CA LYS A 32 3.93 6.29 14.23
C LYS A 32 5.42 6.34 14.55
N ASN A 33 5.97 7.53 14.71
CA ASN A 33 7.38 7.74 15.03
C ASN A 33 7.83 6.95 16.26
N PHE A 34 6.94 6.75 17.25
CA PHE A 34 7.24 5.93 18.42
C PHE A 34 7.60 4.48 18.07
N LEU A 35 7.00 3.90 17.02
CA LEU A 35 7.28 2.53 16.60
C LEU A 35 8.68 2.37 16.04
N ILE A 36 9.16 3.36 15.29
CA ILE A 36 10.50 3.31 14.67
C ILE A 36 11.62 3.76 15.62
N THR A 37 11.28 4.30 16.80
CA THR A 37 12.26 4.73 17.81
C THR A 37 12.50 3.69 18.90
N ILE A 38 11.60 2.72 19.08
CA ILE A 38 11.72 1.67 20.09
C ILE A 38 12.27 0.34 19.58
N GLY A 39 12.29 0.16 18.25
CA GLY A 39 12.85 -1.03 17.58
C GLY A 39 14.16 -0.73 16.89
N ASP A 40 14.69 -1.73 16.20
CA ASP A 40 15.86 -1.59 15.36
C ASP A 40 15.58 -0.64 14.20
N ARG A 41 16.36 0.41 14.09
CA ARG A 41 16.20 1.44 13.07
C ARG A 41 16.61 0.96 11.68
N SER A 42 17.74 0.28 11.61
CA SER A 42 18.23 -0.39 10.41
C SER A 42 19.08 -1.58 10.75
N VAL A 43 19.06 -2.62 9.91
CA VAL A 43 19.77 -3.87 10.12
C VAL A 43 20.56 -4.20 8.87
N GLY A 44 21.75 -4.80 9.06
CA GLY A 44 22.58 -5.32 7.98
C GLY A 44 23.55 -4.32 7.34
N GLY A 45 23.52 -3.05 7.67
CA GLY A 45 24.38 -2.02 7.08
C GLY A 45 24.01 -1.69 5.63
N MET A 46 24.88 -0.95 4.94
CA MET A 46 24.66 -0.49 3.54
C MET A 46 23.36 0.28 3.32
N THR A 47 22.75 0.79 4.38
CA THR A 47 21.56 1.64 4.30
C THR A 47 21.98 3.06 3.99
N HIS A 48 21.52 3.59 2.85
CA HIS A 48 21.73 5.00 2.51
C HIS A 48 20.60 5.87 3.05
N ARG A 49 19.37 5.41 2.93
CA ARG A 49 18.18 6.09 3.48
C ARG A 49 17.40 5.13 4.35
N ASP A 50 17.28 5.46 5.62
CA ASP A 50 16.45 4.77 6.60
C ASP A 50 15.13 5.53 6.87
N GLN A 51 14.45 5.24 7.97
CA GLN A 51 13.19 5.84 8.34
C GLN A 51 13.27 7.32 8.73
N MET A 52 14.48 7.83 9.03
CA MET A 52 14.67 9.20 9.50
C MET A 52 15.23 10.06 8.37
N VAL A 53 14.62 11.23 8.13
CA VAL A 53 14.93 12.07 6.98
C VAL A 53 15.64 13.34 7.40
N GLY A 54 16.75 13.64 6.67
CA GLY A 54 17.48 14.88 6.75
C GLY A 54 18.16 15.14 8.09
N LYS A 55 18.71 16.36 8.24
CA LYS A 55 19.47 16.78 9.43
C LYS A 55 18.64 16.80 10.73
N TYR A 56 17.33 16.93 10.61
CA TYR A 56 16.45 16.94 11.77
C TYR A 56 15.91 15.56 12.16
N GLN A 57 16.31 14.52 11.44
CA GLN A 57 15.89 13.14 11.69
C GLN A 57 14.36 13.02 11.79
N THR A 58 13.67 13.61 10.80
CA THR A 58 12.20 13.62 10.75
C THR A 58 11.69 12.26 10.26
N PRO A 59 10.89 11.55 11.04
CA PRO A 59 10.19 10.36 10.59
C PRO A 59 8.93 10.73 9.79
N VAL A 60 8.47 9.95 8.86
CA VAL A 60 9.01 8.70 8.34
C VAL A 60 9.42 8.93 6.89
N ALA A 61 10.52 8.30 6.44
CA ALA A 61 10.87 8.29 5.03
C ALA A 61 9.86 7.42 4.26
N ASP A 62 9.38 7.91 3.11
CA ASP A 62 8.42 7.19 2.26
C ASP A 62 9.09 6.15 1.36
N CYS A 63 10.40 6.18 1.25
CA CYS A 63 11.18 5.16 0.57
C CYS A 63 12.48 4.83 1.32
N ALA A 64 12.90 3.59 1.20
CA ALA A 64 14.20 3.13 1.66
C ALA A 64 15.19 3.08 0.50
N VAL A 65 16.48 3.29 0.79
CA VAL A 65 17.57 3.12 -0.19
C VAL A 65 18.70 2.32 0.43
N THR A 66 19.12 1.26 -0.24
CA THR A 66 20.29 0.46 0.12
C THR A 66 21.37 0.61 -0.94
N MET A 67 22.63 0.54 -0.52
CA MET A 67 23.78 0.58 -1.43
C MET A 67 24.12 -0.82 -1.96
N MET A 68 24.55 -0.92 -3.21
CA MET A 68 24.96 -2.18 -3.82
C MET A 68 26.41 -2.58 -3.46
N GLY A 69 27.18 -1.71 -2.83
CA GLY A 69 28.55 -1.99 -2.44
C GLY A 69 29.21 -0.82 -1.74
N PHE A 70 30.39 -1.05 -1.13
CA PHE A 70 31.11 -0.03 -0.38
C PHE A 70 31.84 0.99 -1.28
N ASN A 71 32.10 0.65 -2.54
CA ASN A 71 32.88 1.45 -3.48
C ASN A 71 32.02 1.95 -4.66
N THR A 72 30.72 2.15 -4.44
CA THR A 72 29.79 2.61 -5.47
C THR A 72 28.68 3.44 -4.84
N TYR A 73 28.16 4.40 -5.59
CA TYR A 73 26.95 5.15 -5.24
C TYR A 73 25.67 4.53 -5.85
N ARG A 74 25.81 3.41 -6.56
CA ARG A 74 24.65 2.65 -7.06
C ARG A 74 23.93 2.00 -5.90
N GLY A 75 22.62 1.99 -5.98
CA GLY A 75 21.75 1.47 -4.93
C GLY A 75 20.48 0.87 -5.47
N GLU A 76 19.62 0.50 -4.55
CA GLU A 76 18.27 0.03 -4.81
C GLU A 76 17.30 0.81 -3.93
N ALA A 77 16.27 1.36 -4.55
CA ALA A 77 15.17 2.03 -3.87
C ALA A 77 13.99 1.09 -3.70
N MET A 78 13.30 1.24 -2.58
CA MET A 78 12.11 0.46 -2.24
C MET A 78 11.06 1.36 -1.60
N SER A 79 9.80 1.21 -2.03
CA SER A 79 8.64 1.89 -1.44
C SER A 79 7.43 0.98 -1.39
N MET A 80 6.39 1.42 -0.71
CA MET A 80 5.14 0.68 -0.59
C MET A 80 3.94 1.60 -0.79
N GLY A 81 2.80 0.99 -1.15
CA GLY A 81 1.49 1.65 -1.19
C GLY A 81 0.39 0.68 -0.79
N GLU A 82 -0.59 1.17 0.00
CA GLU A 82 -1.77 0.43 0.41
C GLU A 82 -2.93 1.37 0.76
N LYS A 83 -4.17 1.00 0.41
CA LYS A 83 -5.37 1.80 0.69
C LYS A 83 -6.57 0.92 1.04
N PRO A 84 -6.49 0.05 2.08
CA PRO A 84 -7.56 -0.91 2.39
C PRO A 84 -8.87 -0.23 2.81
N THR A 85 -8.82 0.92 3.46
CA THR A 85 -10.03 1.67 3.87
C THR A 85 -10.81 2.23 2.68
N VAL A 86 -10.15 2.56 1.58
CA VAL A 86 -10.81 3.01 0.34
C VAL A 86 -11.57 1.85 -0.32
N ALA A 87 -11.09 0.61 -0.17
CA ALA A 87 -11.74 -0.57 -0.72
C ALA A 87 -13.13 -0.86 -0.12
N LEU A 88 -13.47 -0.26 1.02
CA LEU A 88 -14.82 -0.34 1.60
C LEU A 88 -15.86 0.41 0.75
N PHE A 89 -15.42 1.40 -0.03
CA PHE A 89 -16.28 2.29 -0.82
C PHE A 89 -16.08 2.09 -2.33
N ASP A 90 -14.84 1.92 -2.75
CA ASP A 90 -14.44 1.72 -4.16
C ASP A 90 -13.16 0.86 -4.20
N ALA A 91 -13.36 -0.44 -4.31
CA ALA A 91 -12.26 -1.38 -4.35
C ALA A 91 -11.32 -1.18 -5.56
N PRO A 92 -11.82 -0.95 -6.80
CA PRO A 92 -10.98 -0.58 -7.94
C PRO A 92 -10.14 0.69 -7.73
N ALA A 93 -10.71 1.74 -7.13
CA ALA A 93 -9.97 2.96 -6.80
C ALA A 93 -8.87 2.70 -5.77
N SER A 94 -9.17 1.90 -4.73
CA SER A 94 -8.18 1.46 -3.74
C SER A 94 -6.95 0.85 -4.43
N GLY A 95 -7.14 -0.08 -5.37
CA GLY A 95 -6.03 -0.71 -6.10
C GLY A 95 -5.20 0.29 -6.92
N ARG A 96 -5.85 1.19 -7.65
CA ARG A 96 -5.12 2.24 -8.40
C ARG A 96 -4.35 3.18 -7.47
N MET A 97 -4.93 3.54 -6.33
CA MET A 97 -4.28 4.39 -5.34
C MET A 97 -3.07 3.71 -4.70
N CYS A 98 -3.10 2.40 -4.49
CA CYS A 98 -1.95 1.64 -4.00
C CYS A 98 -0.75 1.75 -4.96
N VAL A 99 -1.00 1.56 -6.27
CA VAL A 99 0.03 1.74 -7.30
C VAL A 99 0.54 3.18 -7.30
N GLY A 100 -0.36 4.16 -7.31
CA GLY A 100 -0.02 5.59 -7.29
C GLY A 100 0.83 5.98 -6.08
N GLU A 101 0.47 5.50 -4.89
CA GLU A 101 1.22 5.77 -3.66
C GLU A 101 2.64 5.18 -3.73
N ALA A 102 2.79 3.92 -4.14
CA ALA A 102 4.11 3.31 -4.29
C ALA A 102 5.01 4.08 -5.27
N ILE A 103 4.44 4.55 -6.39
CA ILE A 103 5.16 5.35 -7.40
C ILE A 103 5.56 6.72 -6.82
N THR A 104 4.65 7.41 -6.17
CA THR A 104 4.94 8.74 -5.61
C THR A 104 5.95 8.67 -4.47
N ASN A 105 5.92 7.63 -3.67
CA ASN A 105 6.89 7.41 -2.60
C ASN A 105 8.29 7.15 -3.15
N ILE A 106 8.44 6.30 -4.18
CA ILE A 106 9.75 6.00 -4.77
C ILE A 106 10.31 7.19 -5.58
N ALA A 107 9.45 8.12 -6.02
CA ALA A 107 9.86 9.32 -6.75
C ALA A 107 10.74 10.28 -5.94
N ALA A 108 10.86 10.08 -4.62
CA ALA A 108 11.81 10.80 -3.76
C ALA A 108 13.29 10.45 -4.04
N VAL A 109 13.55 9.48 -4.90
CA VAL A 109 14.89 8.97 -5.23
C VAL A 109 15.14 9.04 -6.73
N ASN A 110 16.38 9.29 -7.14
CA ASN A 110 16.76 9.29 -8.55
C ASN A 110 16.80 7.87 -9.11
N ILE A 111 15.66 7.40 -9.58
CA ILE A 111 15.52 6.12 -10.29
C ILE A 111 15.64 6.25 -11.81
N GLY A 112 15.77 7.47 -12.31
CA GLY A 112 15.86 7.82 -13.72
C GLY A 112 14.49 7.88 -14.40
N ASP A 113 13.89 6.74 -14.70
CA ASP A 113 12.64 6.63 -15.45
C ASP A 113 11.64 5.73 -14.72
N ILE A 114 10.34 6.02 -14.86
CA ILE A 114 9.27 5.21 -14.28
C ILE A 114 9.30 3.76 -14.74
N GLY A 115 9.70 3.49 -15.98
CA GLY A 115 9.85 2.14 -16.54
C GLY A 115 10.89 1.28 -15.83
N ASN A 116 11.79 1.88 -15.03
CA ASN A 116 12.74 1.15 -14.19
C ASN A 116 12.08 0.51 -12.95
N ILE A 117 10.87 0.93 -12.60
CA ILE A 117 10.13 0.38 -11.46
C ILE A 117 9.62 -1.02 -11.80
N LYS A 118 9.86 -1.95 -10.86
CA LYS A 118 9.23 -3.27 -10.86
C LYS A 118 8.38 -3.39 -9.61
N LEU A 119 7.15 -3.88 -9.79
CA LEU A 119 6.17 -3.98 -8.72
C LEU A 119 6.01 -5.43 -8.25
N SER A 120 5.75 -5.58 -6.96
CA SER A 120 5.22 -6.82 -6.38
C SER A 120 3.85 -6.54 -5.79
N ALA A 121 2.88 -7.42 -6.02
CA ALA A 121 1.52 -7.27 -5.53
C ALA A 121 1.18 -8.35 -4.50
N ASN A 122 0.76 -7.95 -3.30
CA ASN A 122 0.21 -8.83 -2.29
C ASN A 122 -1.29 -8.58 -2.15
N TRP A 123 -2.09 -9.56 -2.57
CA TRP A 123 -3.54 -9.51 -2.56
C TRP A 123 -4.09 -10.23 -1.33
N MET A 124 -5.00 -9.57 -0.62
CA MET A 124 -5.70 -10.15 0.52
C MET A 124 -7.19 -9.91 0.36
N ALA A 125 -7.96 -11.00 0.34
CA ALA A 125 -9.40 -10.96 0.14
C ALA A 125 -10.09 -12.06 0.95
N ALA A 126 -11.34 -11.83 1.32
CA ALA A 126 -12.18 -12.83 1.97
C ALA A 126 -13.07 -13.54 0.94
N CYS A 127 -12.48 -14.22 -0.04
CA CYS A 127 -13.20 -14.86 -1.13
C CYS A 127 -14.27 -15.84 -0.62
N GLY A 128 -15.36 -15.96 -1.37
CA GLY A 128 -16.52 -16.74 -0.98
C GLY A 128 -17.48 -16.02 -0.01
N ASN A 129 -17.15 -14.81 0.47
CA ASN A 129 -18.08 -13.96 1.18
C ASN A 129 -18.77 -12.99 0.21
N GLU A 130 -19.93 -12.47 0.61
CA GLU A 130 -20.77 -11.64 -0.24
C GLU A 130 -20.02 -10.42 -0.79
N GLY A 131 -19.96 -10.28 -2.12
CA GLY A 131 -19.33 -9.18 -2.83
C GLY A 131 -17.80 -9.22 -2.93
N GLU A 132 -17.09 -10.01 -2.13
CA GLU A 132 -15.62 -9.96 -2.05
C GLU A 132 -14.94 -10.52 -3.32
N ASP A 133 -15.50 -11.53 -3.96
CA ASP A 133 -14.98 -12.07 -5.23
C ASP A 133 -15.08 -11.04 -6.37
N GLU A 134 -16.20 -10.30 -6.43
CA GLU A 134 -16.39 -9.24 -7.42
C GLU A 134 -15.43 -8.08 -7.18
N LYS A 135 -15.26 -7.66 -5.92
CA LYS A 135 -14.29 -6.61 -5.56
C LYS A 135 -12.87 -6.99 -5.98
N LEU A 136 -12.45 -8.22 -5.67
CA LEU A 136 -11.13 -8.71 -6.07
C LEU A 136 -10.97 -8.66 -7.59
N TYR A 137 -11.90 -9.23 -8.35
CA TYR A 137 -11.83 -9.26 -9.81
C TYR A 137 -11.73 -7.84 -10.40
N ARG A 138 -12.63 -6.94 -10.01
CA ARG A 138 -12.65 -5.56 -10.52
C ARG A 138 -11.39 -4.79 -10.15
N THR A 139 -10.85 -5.03 -8.96
CA THR A 139 -9.62 -4.37 -8.52
C THR A 139 -8.42 -4.85 -9.30
N VAL A 140 -8.29 -6.16 -9.53
CA VAL A 140 -7.23 -6.74 -10.39
C VAL A 140 -7.32 -6.16 -11.81
N GLU A 141 -8.52 -6.08 -12.39
CA GLU A 141 -8.73 -5.47 -13.70
C GLU A 141 -8.30 -3.99 -13.73
N ALA A 142 -8.68 -3.21 -12.71
CA ALA A 142 -8.34 -1.79 -12.62
C ALA A 142 -6.84 -1.56 -12.46
N VAL A 143 -6.17 -2.35 -11.62
CA VAL A 143 -4.72 -2.31 -11.43
C VAL A 143 -3.99 -2.71 -12.71
N SER A 144 -4.43 -3.78 -13.38
CA SER A 144 -3.86 -4.20 -14.66
C SER A 144 -3.92 -3.08 -15.70
N LYS A 145 -5.10 -2.45 -15.88
CA LYS A 145 -5.26 -1.32 -16.80
C LYS A 145 -4.38 -0.13 -16.43
N ALA A 146 -4.29 0.20 -15.15
CA ALA A 146 -3.44 1.31 -14.68
C ALA A 146 -1.95 1.03 -14.95
N CYS A 147 -1.47 -0.17 -14.65
CA CYS A 147 -0.08 -0.56 -14.91
C CYS A 147 0.23 -0.57 -16.41
N GLN A 148 -0.68 -1.07 -17.26
CA GLN A 148 -0.50 -1.02 -18.71
C GLN A 148 -0.43 0.43 -19.24
N ALA A 149 -1.27 1.33 -18.72
CA ALA A 149 -1.26 2.74 -19.13
C ALA A 149 0.02 3.47 -18.70
N LEU A 150 0.70 3.00 -17.65
CA LEU A 150 1.94 3.57 -17.12
C LEU A 150 3.20 2.82 -17.59
N ASP A 151 3.05 1.79 -18.43
CA ASP A 151 4.12 0.87 -18.87
C ASP A 151 4.88 0.24 -17.69
N LEU A 152 4.13 -0.14 -16.64
CA LEU A 152 4.65 -0.78 -15.44
C LEU A 152 4.34 -2.28 -15.44
N SER A 153 5.25 -3.08 -14.88
CA SER A 153 5.07 -4.52 -14.73
C SER A 153 4.95 -4.94 -13.27
N ILE A 154 4.11 -5.96 -13.04
CA ILE A 154 4.00 -6.69 -11.77
C ILE A 154 4.48 -8.12 -12.02
N PRO A 155 5.80 -8.37 -12.04
CA PRO A 155 6.35 -9.68 -12.38
C PRO A 155 6.14 -10.73 -11.30
N VAL A 156 5.85 -10.32 -10.07
CA VAL A 156 5.71 -11.20 -8.91
C VAL A 156 4.61 -10.71 -7.99
N GLY A 157 3.98 -11.65 -7.29
CA GLY A 157 2.97 -11.36 -6.30
C GLY A 157 2.57 -12.63 -5.54
N LYS A 158 1.70 -12.45 -4.56
CA LYS A 158 1.08 -13.52 -3.79
C LYS A 158 -0.33 -13.13 -3.38
N ASP A 159 -1.11 -14.09 -2.95
CA ASP A 159 -2.45 -13.86 -2.43
C ASP A 159 -2.70 -14.56 -1.08
N SER A 160 -3.73 -14.07 -0.38
CA SER A 160 -4.33 -14.69 0.80
C SER A 160 -5.84 -14.49 0.69
N LEU A 161 -6.58 -15.55 0.32
CA LEU A 161 -7.97 -15.43 -0.11
C LEU A 161 -9.00 -15.83 0.95
N SER A 162 -8.58 -16.14 2.17
CA SER A 162 -9.45 -16.52 3.28
C SER A 162 -9.41 -15.52 4.45
N MET A 163 -9.44 -14.22 4.13
CA MET A 163 -9.27 -13.14 5.10
C MET A 163 -10.53 -12.87 5.93
N LYS A 164 -10.91 -13.88 6.71
CA LYS A 164 -12.04 -13.84 7.64
C LYS A 164 -11.63 -14.42 8.98
N THR A 165 -11.91 -13.70 10.05
CA THR A 165 -11.76 -14.18 11.41
C THR A 165 -13.11 -14.62 11.95
N VAL A 166 -13.16 -15.77 12.61
CA VAL A 166 -14.35 -16.32 13.27
C VAL A 166 -13.97 -16.68 14.69
N TRP A 167 -14.79 -16.31 15.65
CA TRP A 167 -14.58 -16.68 17.06
C TRP A 167 -15.90 -16.90 17.77
N GLN A 168 -15.83 -17.52 18.95
CA GLN A 168 -16.96 -17.72 19.85
C GLN A 168 -16.86 -16.68 20.98
N ASP A 169 -17.98 -16.01 21.27
CA ASP A 169 -18.12 -15.07 22.38
C ASP A 169 -19.32 -15.53 23.23
N GLY A 170 -19.06 -16.30 24.27
CA GLY A 170 -20.09 -17.01 25.00
C GLY A 170 -20.81 -18.04 24.09
N GLU A 171 -22.12 -17.90 23.95
CA GLU A 171 -22.93 -18.72 23.04
C GLU A 171 -23.03 -18.18 21.63
N GLU A 172 -22.53 -16.94 21.39
CA GLU A 172 -22.62 -16.26 20.10
C GLU A 172 -21.39 -16.53 19.25
N LYS A 173 -21.61 -16.97 18.01
CA LYS A 173 -20.55 -17.07 16.98
C LYS A 173 -20.41 -15.73 16.27
N LYS A 174 -19.23 -15.10 16.42
CA LYS A 174 -18.90 -13.83 15.79
C LYS A 174 -17.92 -14.02 14.63
N SER A 175 -17.97 -13.09 13.67
CA SER A 175 -17.01 -13.07 12.58
C SER A 175 -16.76 -11.65 12.08
N VAL A 176 -15.54 -11.45 11.55
CA VAL A 176 -15.14 -10.24 10.84
C VAL A 176 -14.58 -10.63 9.48
N VAL A 177 -15.09 -10.00 8.44
CA VAL A 177 -14.57 -10.10 7.06
C VAL A 177 -13.65 -8.93 6.84
N SER A 178 -12.38 -9.19 6.50
CA SER A 178 -11.43 -8.14 6.16
C SER A 178 -11.82 -7.46 4.85
N PRO A 179 -11.69 -6.13 4.73
CA PRO A 179 -11.82 -5.48 3.43
C PRO A 179 -10.76 -6.00 2.47
N LEU A 180 -11.06 -5.96 1.17
CA LEU A 180 -10.05 -6.20 0.15
C LEU A 180 -8.85 -5.30 0.40
N SER A 181 -7.67 -5.88 0.44
CA SER A 181 -6.42 -5.15 0.62
C SER A 181 -5.43 -5.53 -0.47
N LEU A 182 -4.84 -4.53 -1.08
CA LEU A 182 -3.70 -4.67 -1.97
C LEU A 182 -2.52 -3.94 -1.36
N ILE A 183 -1.40 -4.62 -1.23
CA ILE A 183 -0.12 -3.99 -0.90
C ILE A 183 0.77 -4.07 -2.13
N ILE A 184 1.17 -2.92 -2.64
CA ILE A 184 2.15 -2.80 -3.72
C ILE A 184 3.50 -2.46 -3.11
N SER A 185 4.51 -3.26 -3.42
CA SER A 185 5.91 -2.91 -3.19
C SER A 185 6.56 -2.54 -4.51
N ALA A 186 7.21 -1.39 -4.55
CA ALA A 186 7.92 -0.89 -5.73
C ALA A 186 9.44 -0.97 -5.49
N PHE A 187 10.17 -1.40 -6.50
CA PHE A 187 11.62 -1.55 -6.50
C PHE A 187 12.20 -0.88 -7.74
N ALA A 188 13.29 -0.15 -7.59
CA ALA A 188 14.00 0.40 -8.73
C ALA A 188 15.49 0.56 -8.42
N PRO A 189 16.38 0.40 -9.44
CA PRO A 189 17.78 0.73 -9.27
C PRO A 189 17.97 2.23 -9.09
N VAL A 190 18.84 2.61 -8.16
CA VAL A 190 19.27 3.99 -7.98
C VAL A 190 20.51 4.20 -8.83
N LYS A 191 20.48 5.23 -9.67
CA LYS A 191 21.61 5.67 -10.47
C LYS A 191 22.46 6.65 -9.67
N ASP A 192 23.74 6.59 -9.92
CA ASP A 192 24.73 7.54 -9.39
C ASP A 192 24.49 8.96 -9.94
#